data_2532ac483c0088ca42d19f36fd5bf100
#
_entry.id   2532ac483c0088ca42d19f36fd5bf100
#
_cell.length_a   1.000
_cell.length_b   1.000
_cell.length_c   1.000
_cell.angle_alpha   90.00
_cell.angle_beta   90.00
_cell.angle_gamma   90.00
#
_symmetry.space_group_name_H-M   'P 1'
#
loop_
_entity.id
_entity.type
_entity.pdbx_description
1 polymer ?
#
loop_
_entity_poly.entity_id
_entity_poly.type
_entity_poly.pdbx_seq_one_letter_code
_entity_poly.pdbx_strand_id
1 'polypeptide(L)'
;MQWCIDKHKETNHQYDKFLPYEFHLRMVDTVGQEYRHLLDNKYDYFEGKEEAYMRRDDNFISLRSAALRALPGHDLIEDCRVSYNDCKSVLGQAAADIIYAVTNEKGKTRSERANDTYYAGIVATPGAVFVKLCDRIANVQYGILTKSRMTEMYKKENTNFITKLGYTPEHELAPMFEALIKLFEN
;
A
#
# COMPACT_ATOMS: atom_id res chain seq x y z
N MET A 1 -13.33 -2.86 2.29
CA MET A 1 -12.93 -3.15 3.69
C MET A 1 -13.45 -4.51 4.16
N GLN A 2 -14.78 -4.77 4.29
CA GLN A 2 -15.29 -6.00 4.93
C GLN A 2 -14.80 -7.30 4.27
N TRP A 3 -14.86 -7.41 2.95
CA TRP A 3 -14.34 -8.59 2.24
C TRP A 3 -12.86 -8.88 2.56
N CYS A 4 -12.00 -7.85 2.63
CA CYS A 4 -10.59 -8.03 2.98
C CYS A 4 -10.43 -8.53 4.42
N ILE A 5 -11.20 -7.98 5.36
CA ILE A 5 -11.21 -8.43 6.76
C ILE A 5 -11.60 -9.91 6.84
N ASP A 6 -12.65 -10.31 6.10
CA ASP A 6 -13.13 -11.70 6.12
C ASP A 6 -12.08 -12.67 5.58
N LYS A 7 -11.32 -12.29 4.53
CA LYS A 7 -10.22 -13.10 4.00
C LYS A 7 -9.09 -13.31 5.00
N HIS A 8 -8.71 -12.28 5.76
CA HIS A 8 -7.73 -12.44 6.84
C HIS A 8 -8.27 -13.32 7.99
N LYS A 9 -9.56 -13.23 8.32
CA LYS A 9 -10.21 -14.11 9.30
C LYS A 9 -10.23 -15.57 8.85
N GLU A 10 -10.52 -15.83 7.57
CA GLU A 10 -10.54 -17.19 7.00
C GLU A 10 -9.17 -17.89 7.11
N THR A 11 -8.08 -17.13 7.09
CA THR A 11 -6.71 -17.65 7.25
C THR A 11 -6.20 -17.58 8.69
N ASN A 12 -7.03 -17.12 9.64
CA ASN A 12 -6.66 -16.86 11.02
C ASN A 12 -5.41 -15.94 11.14
N HIS A 13 -5.30 -14.98 10.23
CA HIS A 13 -4.18 -14.05 10.22
C HIS A 13 -4.34 -13.01 11.33
N GLN A 14 -3.33 -12.91 12.18
CA GLN A 14 -3.27 -11.95 13.28
C GLN A 14 -2.24 -10.88 12.99
N TYR A 15 -2.48 -9.65 13.45
CA TYR A 15 -1.52 -8.56 13.31
C TYR A 15 -0.39 -8.67 14.34
N ASP A 16 -0.78 -8.97 15.57
CA ASP A 16 0.15 -9.35 16.62
C ASP A 16 -0.46 -10.47 17.48
N LYS A 17 0.15 -10.73 18.62
CA LYS A 17 -0.27 -11.81 19.52
C LYS A 17 -1.74 -11.72 19.99
N PHE A 18 -2.33 -10.52 20.00
CA PHE A 18 -3.62 -10.24 20.60
C PHE A 18 -4.62 -9.54 19.67
N LEU A 19 -4.16 -8.99 18.56
CA LEU A 19 -4.97 -8.17 17.66
C LEU A 19 -5.26 -8.90 16.34
N PRO A 20 -6.53 -8.94 15.92
CA PRO A 20 -6.86 -9.41 14.58
C PRO A 20 -6.24 -8.49 13.52
N TYR A 21 -5.99 -9.03 12.33
CA TYR A 21 -5.39 -8.26 11.23
C TYR A 21 -6.25 -7.07 10.79
N GLU A 22 -7.57 -7.13 11.02
CA GLU A 22 -8.50 -6.00 10.84
C GLU A 22 -7.97 -4.70 11.47
N PHE A 23 -7.31 -4.78 12.63
CA PHE A 23 -6.75 -3.60 13.28
C PHE A 23 -5.73 -2.91 12.40
N HIS A 24 -4.81 -3.66 11.80
CA HIS A 24 -3.82 -3.12 10.86
C HIS A 24 -4.48 -2.52 9.61
N LEU A 25 -5.44 -3.22 9.01
CA LEU A 25 -6.15 -2.71 7.84
C LEU A 25 -6.82 -1.36 8.11
N ARG A 26 -7.38 -1.18 9.30
CA ARG A 26 -7.98 0.10 9.70
C ARG A 26 -6.95 1.20 9.94
N MET A 27 -5.78 0.87 10.49
CA MET A 27 -4.68 1.84 10.63
C MET A 27 -4.19 2.30 9.26
N VAL A 28 -3.98 1.38 8.33
CA VAL A 28 -3.56 1.69 6.96
C VAL A 28 -4.59 2.57 6.26
N ASP A 29 -5.89 2.25 6.40
CA ASP A 29 -6.97 3.08 5.87
C ASP A 29 -6.98 4.48 6.50
N THR A 30 -6.76 4.60 7.81
CA THR A 30 -6.69 5.89 8.51
C THR A 30 -5.59 6.77 7.95
N VAL A 31 -4.37 6.23 7.78
CA VAL A 31 -3.26 6.95 7.13
C VAL A 31 -3.63 7.34 5.70
N GLY A 32 -4.23 6.42 4.94
CA GLY A 32 -4.67 6.70 3.58
C GLY A 32 -5.71 7.82 3.49
N GLN A 33 -6.67 7.88 4.42
CA GLN A 33 -7.64 8.97 4.47
C GLN A 33 -7.02 10.32 4.84
N GLU A 34 -6.00 10.33 5.69
CA GLU A 34 -5.26 11.55 6.06
C GLU A 34 -4.56 12.16 4.84
N TYR A 35 -3.88 11.33 4.03
CA TYR A 35 -3.07 11.79 2.90
C TYR A 35 -3.76 11.69 1.53
N ARG A 36 -5.04 11.29 1.46
CA ARG A 36 -5.77 11.10 0.19
C ARG A 36 -5.76 12.34 -0.73
N HIS A 37 -5.67 13.54 -0.13
CA HIS A 37 -5.65 14.80 -0.88
C HIS A 37 -4.42 14.95 -1.79
N LEU A 38 -3.33 14.20 -1.52
CA LEU A 38 -2.14 14.18 -2.38
C LEU A 38 -2.39 13.47 -3.72
N LEU A 39 -3.51 12.74 -3.84
CA LEU A 39 -3.93 12.06 -5.08
C LEU A 39 -5.00 12.83 -5.85
N ASP A 40 -5.45 14.00 -5.37
CA ASP A 40 -6.60 14.72 -5.94
C ASP A 40 -6.33 15.37 -7.31
N ASN A 41 -5.08 15.66 -7.63
CA ASN A 41 -4.71 16.44 -8.82
C ASN A 41 -4.06 15.60 -9.92
N LYS A 42 -4.05 14.28 -9.82
CA LYS A 42 -3.32 13.43 -10.77
C LYS A 42 -4.14 12.25 -11.27
N TYR A 43 -4.33 12.34 -12.53
CA TYR A 43 -4.64 11.29 -13.48
C TYR A 43 -5.79 10.35 -13.08
N ASP A 44 -6.88 10.61 -13.70
CA ASP A 44 -7.80 9.54 -14.02
C ASP A 44 -6.99 8.41 -14.70
N TYR A 45 -6.89 7.26 -14.05
CA TYR A 45 -6.15 6.13 -14.59
C TYR A 45 -6.89 5.61 -15.82
N PHE A 46 -6.39 5.97 -16.99
CA PHE A 46 -6.84 5.42 -18.24
C PHE A 46 -5.87 4.35 -18.71
N GLU A 47 -6.30 3.11 -18.75
CA GLU A 47 -5.73 2.17 -19.69
C GLU A 47 -6.03 2.66 -21.13
N GLY A 48 -5.13 3.53 -21.57
CA GLY A 48 -4.91 3.75 -22.98
C GLY A 48 -6.05 4.29 -23.79
N LYS A 49 -6.66 5.43 -23.45
CA LYS A 49 -7.22 6.31 -24.50
C LYS A 49 -7.98 7.51 -23.93
N GLU A 50 -7.62 8.70 -24.40
CA GLU A 50 -8.42 9.93 -24.31
C GLU A 50 -9.90 9.73 -24.73
N GLU A 51 -10.18 8.74 -25.57
CA GLU A 51 -11.53 8.39 -26.04
C GLU A 51 -12.44 7.79 -24.95
N ALA A 52 -11.89 7.15 -23.89
CA ALA A 52 -12.68 6.60 -22.80
C ALA A 52 -13.26 7.71 -21.91
N TYR A 53 -12.56 8.84 -21.78
CA TYR A 53 -13.03 10.02 -21.04
C TYR A 53 -14.35 10.57 -21.60
N MET A 54 -14.51 10.53 -22.92
CA MET A 54 -15.68 11.08 -23.60
C MET A 54 -16.91 10.15 -23.55
N ARG A 55 -16.73 8.86 -23.22
CA ARG A 55 -17.84 7.87 -23.28
C ARG A 55 -18.54 7.62 -21.96
N ARG A 56 -18.12 8.23 -20.83
CA ARG A 56 -18.67 7.92 -19.49
C ARG A 56 -18.79 6.41 -19.27
N ASP A 57 -17.69 5.69 -19.54
CA ASP A 57 -17.66 4.26 -19.26
C ASP A 57 -17.75 4.05 -17.74
N ASP A 58 -18.71 3.22 -17.29
CA ASP A 58 -18.92 2.92 -15.85
C ASP A 58 -17.71 2.25 -15.18
N ASN A 59 -16.67 1.93 -15.95
CA ASN A 59 -15.39 1.41 -15.47
C ASN A 59 -14.35 2.50 -15.13
N PHE A 60 -14.74 3.79 -15.27
CA PHE A 60 -13.86 4.87 -14.91
C PHE A 60 -13.67 4.98 -13.40
N ILE A 61 -12.46 4.83 -12.95
CA ILE A 61 -12.09 4.98 -11.54
C ILE A 61 -10.88 5.93 -11.41
N SER A 62 -11.00 6.97 -10.59
CA SER A 62 -9.87 7.86 -10.31
C SER A 62 -8.73 7.12 -9.61
N LEU A 63 -7.49 7.58 -9.81
CA LEU A 63 -6.32 7.04 -9.12
C LEU A 63 -6.53 7.01 -7.59
N ARG A 64 -7.09 8.08 -7.03
CA ARG A 64 -7.46 8.14 -5.61
C ARG A 64 -8.40 7.00 -5.22
N SER A 65 -9.47 6.78 -5.99
CA SER A 65 -10.41 5.70 -5.70
C SER A 65 -9.75 4.33 -5.80
N ALA A 66 -8.89 4.11 -6.79
CA ALA A 66 -8.16 2.85 -6.95
C ALA A 66 -7.22 2.60 -5.76
N ALA A 67 -6.42 3.61 -5.37
CA ALA A 67 -5.50 3.51 -4.24
C ALA A 67 -6.24 3.26 -2.92
N LEU A 68 -7.33 4.01 -2.64
CA LEU A 68 -8.12 3.80 -1.43
C LEU A 68 -8.81 2.43 -1.36
N ARG A 69 -9.21 1.85 -2.52
CA ARG A 69 -9.71 0.47 -2.57
C ARG A 69 -8.62 -0.56 -2.35
N ALA A 70 -7.39 -0.26 -2.77
CA ALA A 70 -6.24 -1.15 -2.59
C ALA A 70 -5.73 -1.20 -1.14
N LEU A 71 -5.90 -0.13 -0.33
CA LEU A 71 -5.41 -0.07 1.04
C LEU A 71 -5.80 -1.30 1.88
N PRO A 72 -7.08 -1.69 2.01
CA PRO A 72 -7.43 -2.86 2.81
C PRO A 72 -7.04 -4.18 2.16
N GLY A 73 -6.67 -4.16 0.89
CA GLY A 73 -6.31 -5.36 0.12
C GLY A 73 -4.82 -5.60 -0.03
N HIS A 74 -3.95 -4.70 0.48
CA HIS A 74 -2.52 -4.68 0.16
C HIS A 74 -1.78 -5.98 0.46
N ASP A 75 -2.19 -6.74 1.48
CA ASP A 75 -1.56 -8.01 1.89
C ASP A 75 -2.37 -9.28 1.52
N LEU A 76 -3.51 -9.14 0.81
CA LEU A 76 -4.39 -10.28 0.51
C LEU A 76 -3.71 -11.39 -0.29
N ILE A 77 -2.93 -11.02 -1.31
CA ILE A 77 -2.24 -11.97 -2.18
C ILE A 77 -1.10 -12.65 -1.40
N GLU A 78 -0.41 -11.92 -0.53
CA GLU A 78 0.69 -12.45 0.26
C GLU A 78 0.21 -13.40 1.36
N ASP A 79 -0.84 -13.03 2.11
CA ASP A 79 -1.17 -13.66 3.38
C ASP A 79 -2.48 -14.48 3.37
N CYS A 80 -3.40 -14.27 2.42
CA CYS A 80 -4.76 -14.79 2.49
C CYS A 80 -5.12 -15.81 1.42
N ARG A 81 -4.16 -16.31 0.62
CA ARG A 81 -4.41 -17.21 -0.51
C ARG A 81 -5.41 -16.64 -1.53
N VAL A 82 -5.52 -15.33 -1.60
CA VAL A 82 -6.34 -14.60 -2.57
C VAL A 82 -5.50 -14.39 -3.83
N SER A 83 -6.08 -14.65 -4.98
CA SER A 83 -5.39 -14.42 -6.25
C SER A 83 -5.59 -12.98 -6.74
N TYR A 84 -4.75 -12.55 -7.69
CA TYR A 84 -4.93 -11.30 -8.42
C TYR A 84 -6.34 -11.20 -9.04
N ASN A 85 -6.85 -12.31 -9.63
CA ASN A 85 -8.18 -12.32 -10.26
C ASN A 85 -9.31 -12.14 -9.24
N ASP A 86 -9.16 -12.65 -8.01
CA ASP A 86 -10.12 -12.42 -6.94
C ASP A 86 -10.14 -10.94 -6.54
N CYS A 87 -8.96 -10.32 -6.37
CA CYS A 87 -8.84 -8.89 -6.10
C CYS A 87 -9.49 -8.06 -7.23
N LYS A 88 -9.19 -8.40 -8.49
CA LYS A 88 -9.77 -7.73 -9.65
C LYS A 88 -11.28 -7.82 -9.68
N SER A 89 -11.87 -8.98 -9.39
CA SER A 89 -13.31 -9.19 -9.42
C SER A 89 -14.06 -8.39 -8.35
N VAL A 90 -13.44 -8.16 -7.19
CA VAL A 90 -14.09 -7.51 -6.04
C VAL A 90 -13.73 -6.03 -5.91
N LEU A 91 -12.47 -5.67 -6.16
CA LEU A 91 -11.94 -4.32 -5.92
C LEU A 91 -11.76 -3.51 -7.22
N GLY A 92 -11.83 -4.16 -8.37
CA GLY A 92 -11.59 -3.59 -9.68
C GLY A 92 -10.14 -3.74 -10.15
N GLN A 93 -9.93 -3.59 -11.48
CA GLN A 93 -8.64 -3.80 -12.14
C GLN A 93 -7.53 -2.93 -11.52
N ALA A 94 -7.73 -1.61 -11.48
CA ALA A 94 -6.71 -0.67 -11.01
C ALA A 94 -6.29 -0.91 -9.55
N ALA A 95 -7.24 -1.28 -8.67
CA ALA A 95 -6.91 -1.64 -7.29
C ALA A 95 -6.14 -2.97 -7.21
N ALA A 96 -6.50 -3.95 -8.05
CA ALA A 96 -5.79 -5.23 -8.13
C ALA A 96 -4.35 -5.07 -8.63
N ASP A 97 -4.11 -4.18 -9.61
CA ASP A 97 -2.77 -3.86 -10.11
C ASP A 97 -1.90 -3.26 -9.00
N ILE A 98 -2.45 -2.34 -8.21
CA ILE A 98 -1.76 -1.75 -7.06
C ILE A 98 -1.44 -2.83 -6.01
N ILE A 99 -2.41 -3.67 -5.64
CA ILE A 99 -2.23 -4.76 -4.67
C ILE A 99 -1.12 -5.71 -5.14
N TYR A 100 -1.15 -6.08 -6.42
CA TYR A 100 -0.13 -6.96 -7.00
C TYR A 100 1.27 -6.33 -6.94
N ALA A 101 1.38 -5.04 -7.28
CA ALA A 101 2.65 -4.32 -7.25
C ALA A 101 3.26 -4.22 -5.84
N VAL A 102 2.43 -4.10 -4.80
CA VAL A 102 2.92 -4.02 -3.40
C VAL A 102 3.11 -5.39 -2.74
N THR A 103 2.70 -6.48 -3.40
CA THR A 103 2.94 -7.87 -2.94
C THR A 103 4.41 -8.22 -3.10
N ASN A 104 5.04 -8.71 -2.04
CA ASN A 104 6.47 -9.05 -2.03
C ASN A 104 6.81 -10.17 -3.05
N GLU A 105 8.02 -10.12 -3.59
CA GLU A 105 8.58 -11.19 -4.40
C GLU A 105 8.83 -12.47 -3.57
N LYS A 106 8.99 -13.61 -4.26
CA LYS A 106 9.36 -14.84 -3.61
C LYS A 106 10.82 -14.81 -3.15
N GLY A 107 11.08 -15.20 -1.92
CA GLY A 107 12.44 -15.25 -1.37
C GLY A 107 12.48 -15.85 0.03
N LYS A 108 13.63 -16.33 0.44
CA LYS A 108 13.86 -16.92 1.77
C LYS A 108 14.05 -15.86 2.83
N THR A 109 14.63 -14.72 2.46
CA THR A 109 14.91 -13.61 3.35
C THR A 109 14.05 -12.41 2.99
N ARG A 110 13.90 -11.47 3.93
CA ARG A 110 13.22 -10.19 3.71
C ARG A 110 13.87 -9.39 2.57
N SER A 111 15.21 -9.36 2.51
CA SER A 111 15.95 -8.67 1.46
C SER A 111 15.74 -9.27 0.07
N GLU A 112 15.66 -10.60 -0.03
CA GLU A 112 15.36 -11.27 -1.31
C GLU A 112 13.94 -10.94 -1.79
N ARG A 113 12.98 -10.82 -0.88
CA ARG A 113 11.59 -10.51 -1.20
C ARG A 113 11.39 -9.05 -1.58
N ALA A 114 12.09 -8.12 -0.89
CA ALA A 114 12.06 -6.69 -1.15
C ALA A 114 13.26 -6.25 -2.00
N ASN A 115 13.43 -6.89 -3.16
CA ASN A 115 14.53 -6.65 -4.10
C ASN A 115 14.27 -5.46 -5.04
N ASP A 116 15.21 -5.18 -5.94
CA ASP A 116 15.10 -4.04 -6.85
C ASP A 116 13.93 -4.18 -7.84
N THR A 117 13.63 -5.38 -8.31
CA THR A 117 12.49 -5.66 -9.19
C THR A 117 11.17 -5.31 -8.50
N TYR A 118 11.03 -5.70 -7.22
CA TYR A 118 9.86 -5.36 -6.40
C TYR A 118 9.66 -3.84 -6.29
N TYR A 119 10.70 -3.10 -5.93
CA TYR A 119 10.59 -1.64 -5.80
C TYR A 119 10.35 -0.96 -7.16
N ALA A 120 10.98 -1.44 -8.24
CA ALA A 120 10.73 -0.94 -9.58
C ALA A 120 9.26 -1.14 -10.00
N GLY A 121 8.66 -2.28 -9.66
CA GLY A 121 7.24 -2.56 -9.89
C GLY A 121 6.32 -1.59 -9.13
N ILE A 122 6.63 -1.29 -7.87
CA ILE A 122 5.88 -0.30 -7.08
C ILE A 122 5.96 1.09 -7.72
N VAL A 123 7.17 1.54 -8.07
CA VAL A 123 7.36 2.88 -8.67
C VAL A 123 6.67 3.00 -10.03
N ALA A 124 6.68 1.93 -10.81
CA ALA A 124 6.04 1.90 -12.13
C ALA A 124 4.50 1.85 -12.08
N THR A 125 3.90 1.46 -10.93
CA THR A 125 2.45 1.30 -10.81
C THR A 125 1.84 2.53 -10.12
N PRO A 126 1.02 3.34 -10.82
CA PRO A 126 0.38 4.51 -10.24
C PRO A 126 -0.41 4.16 -8.97
N GLY A 127 -0.19 4.93 -7.89
CA GLY A 127 -0.84 4.71 -6.59
C GLY A 127 -0.18 3.66 -5.68
N ALA A 128 0.72 2.80 -6.19
CA ALA A 128 1.33 1.77 -5.36
C ALA A 128 2.32 2.34 -4.33
N VAL A 129 3.07 3.39 -4.66
CA VAL A 129 3.93 4.11 -3.70
C VAL A 129 3.10 4.65 -2.53
N PHE A 130 1.94 5.25 -2.82
CA PHE A 130 1.01 5.74 -1.79
C PHE A 130 0.58 4.62 -0.84
N VAL A 131 0.11 3.50 -1.39
CA VAL A 131 -0.34 2.34 -0.59
C VAL A 131 0.81 1.78 0.24
N LYS A 132 2.01 1.66 -0.34
CA LYS A 132 3.20 1.17 0.39
C LYS A 132 3.65 2.11 1.51
N LEU A 133 3.51 3.42 1.33
CA LEU A 133 3.78 4.40 2.39
C LEU A 133 2.72 4.32 3.50
N CYS A 134 1.43 4.16 3.17
CA CYS A 134 0.37 4.00 4.17
C CYS A 134 0.64 2.79 5.07
N ASP A 135 0.97 1.64 4.48
CA ASP A 135 1.36 0.42 5.21
C ASP A 135 2.56 0.67 6.13
N ARG A 136 3.65 1.26 5.58
CA ARG A 136 4.88 1.51 6.36
C ARG A 136 4.64 2.48 7.50
N ILE A 137 3.92 3.58 7.29
CA ILE A 137 3.60 4.58 8.33
C ILE A 137 2.78 3.92 9.44
N ALA A 138 1.70 3.18 9.09
CA ALA A 138 0.87 2.48 10.05
C ALA A 138 1.67 1.49 10.91
N ASN A 139 2.52 0.69 10.28
CA ASN A 139 3.39 -0.26 10.99
C ASN A 139 4.39 0.42 11.93
N VAL A 140 4.98 1.55 11.51
CA VAL A 140 5.93 2.31 12.35
C VAL A 140 5.22 2.97 13.52
N GLN A 141 4.05 3.61 13.29
CA GLN A 141 3.25 4.21 14.35
C GLN A 141 2.86 3.17 15.43
N TYR A 142 2.38 2.00 15.00
CA TYR A 142 2.07 0.92 15.93
C TYR A 142 3.32 0.42 16.67
N GLY A 143 4.42 0.26 15.96
CA GLY A 143 5.68 -0.19 16.54
C GLY A 143 6.23 0.75 17.61
N ILE A 144 6.13 2.07 17.39
CA ILE A 144 6.49 3.10 18.38
C ILE A 144 5.57 3.00 19.61
N LEU A 145 4.25 2.96 19.39
CA LEU A 145 3.26 2.89 20.47
C LEU A 145 3.47 1.67 21.37
N THR A 146 3.78 0.52 20.76
CA THR A 146 3.93 -0.76 21.48
C THR A 146 5.38 -1.07 21.89
N LYS A 147 6.32 -0.18 21.57
CA LYS A 147 7.76 -0.38 21.79
C LYS A 147 8.27 -1.67 21.12
N SER A 148 7.77 -1.95 19.92
CA SER A 148 8.11 -3.15 19.17
C SER A 148 9.56 -3.11 18.67
N ARG A 149 10.23 -4.26 18.69
CA ARG A 149 11.56 -4.43 18.07
C ARG A 149 11.56 -4.20 16.55
N MET A 150 10.39 -4.32 15.93
CA MET A 150 10.23 -4.04 14.51
C MET A 150 10.50 -2.58 14.16
N THR A 151 10.27 -1.65 15.09
CA THR A 151 10.57 -0.22 14.90
C THR A 151 12.04 0.02 14.58
N GLU A 152 12.95 -0.63 15.32
CA GLU A 152 14.38 -0.53 15.08
C GLU A 152 14.80 -1.10 13.71
N MET A 153 14.16 -2.17 13.29
CA MET A 153 14.37 -2.74 11.96
C MET A 153 13.90 -1.76 10.88
N TYR A 154 12.70 -1.21 10.99
CA TYR A 154 12.18 -0.22 10.05
C TYR A 154 13.04 1.04 10.00
N LYS A 155 13.55 1.51 11.15
CA LYS A 155 14.48 2.64 11.22
C LYS A 155 15.77 2.38 10.42
N LYS A 156 16.37 1.21 10.58
CA LYS A 156 17.58 0.82 9.83
C LYS A 156 17.34 0.70 8.32
N GLU A 157 16.16 0.24 7.92
CA GLU A 157 15.79 0.09 6.52
C GLU A 157 15.36 1.41 5.87
N ASN A 158 15.01 2.45 6.66
CA ASN A 158 14.24 3.59 6.16
C ASN A 158 14.93 4.33 5.02
N THR A 159 16.23 4.62 5.12
CA THR A 159 16.97 5.33 4.06
C THR A 159 16.90 4.57 2.74
N ASN A 160 17.15 3.26 2.76
CA ASN A 160 17.06 2.43 1.56
C ASN A 160 15.61 2.34 1.02
N PHE A 161 14.63 2.22 1.91
CA PHE A 161 13.22 2.15 1.56
C PHE A 161 12.74 3.41 0.82
N ILE A 162 12.98 4.60 1.37
CA ILE A 162 12.54 5.86 0.75
C ILE A 162 13.28 6.14 -0.56
N THR A 163 14.59 5.83 -0.62
CA THR A 163 15.40 6.00 -1.84
C THR A 163 14.86 5.12 -2.97
N LYS A 164 14.57 3.84 -2.69
CA LYS A 164 14.04 2.91 -3.69
C LYS A 164 12.63 3.25 -4.15
N LEU A 165 11.84 3.94 -3.33
CA LEU A 165 10.52 4.46 -3.71
C LEU A 165 10.60 5.82 -4.43
N GLY A 166 11.80 6.33 -4.71
CA GLY A 166 12.00 7.54 -5.51
C GLY A 166 11.80 8.84 -4.75
N TYR A 167 12.00 8.86 -3.43
CA TYR A 167 11.86 10.08 -2.64
C TYR A 167 12.81 11.19 -3.10
N THR A 168 12.22 12.34 -3.39
CA THR A 168 12.88 13.64 -3.49
C THR A 168 11.99 14.69 -2.82
N PRO A 169 12.51 15.88 -2.45
CA PRO A 169 11.68 16.94 -1.89
C PRO A 169 10.54 17.40 -2.81
N GLU A 170 10.69 17.21 -4.12
CA GLU A 170 9.72 17.58 -5.15
C GLU A 170 8.74 16.43 -5.46
N HIS A 171 8.93 15.26 -4.86
CA HIS A 171 8.03 14.13 -5.07
C HIS A 171 6.61 14.46 -4.59
N GLU A 172 5.59 14.11 -5.37
CA GLU A 172 4.20 14.41 -5.04
C GLU A 172 3.73 13.91 -3.67
N LEU A 173 4.31 12.79 -3.22
CA LEU A 173 4.06 12.21 -1.91
C LEU A 173 5.13 12.62 -0.87
N ALA A 174 5.93 13.67 -1.12
CA ALA A 174 6.94 14.16 -0.18
C ALA A 174 6.41 14.33 1.25
N PRO A 175 5.18 14.87 1.50
CA PRO A 175 4.65 14.97 2.85
C PRO A 175 4.54 13.62 3.60
N MET A 176 4.27 12.52 2.88
CA MET A 176 4.21 11.18 3.50
C MET A 176 5.60 10.64 3.82
N PHE A 177 6.58 10.85 2.93
CA PHE A 177 7.98 10.48 3.18
C PHE A 177 8.55 11.23 4.38
N GLU A 178 8.30 12.53 4.45
CA GLU A 178 8.72 13.40 5.57
C GLU A 178 8.06 12.99 6.89
N ALA A 179 6.76 12.67 6.87
CA ALA A 179 6.07 12.14 8.02
C ALA A 179 6.70 10.83 8.52
N LEU A 180 7.03 9.91 7.60
CA LEU A 180 7.71 8.66 7.94
C LEU A 180 9.10 8.89 8.53
N ILE A 181 9.90 9.81 7.95
CA ILE A 181 11.23 10.18 8.47
C ILE A 181 11.11 10.72 9.90
N LYS A 182 10.17 11.64 10.11
CA LYS A 182 9.92 12.28 11.41
C LYS A 182 9.53 11.31 12.52
N LEU A 183 8.84 10.22 12.18
CA LEU A 183 8.50 9.17 13.14
C LEU A 183 9.74 8.51 13.78
N PHE A 184 10.90 8.53 13.12
CA PHE A 184 12.13 7.94 13.63
C PHE A 184 13.06 8.94 14.34
N GLU A 185 12.70 10.23 14.35
CA GLU A 185 13.47 11.28 15.01
C GLU A 185 13.06 11.47 16.49
N ASN A 186 11.87 10.96 16.84
CA ASN A 186 11.32 11.00 18.19
C ASN A 186 11.58 9.66 18.92
#